data_15a36241370e7e432fef2d7f618226eb
#
_entry.id   15a36241370e7e432fef2d7f618226eb
#
_cell.length_a   1.000
_cell.length_b   1.000
_cell.length_c   1.000
_cell.angle_alpha   90.00
_cell.angle_beta   90.00
_cell.angle_gamma   90.00
#
_symmetry.space_group_name_H-M   'P 1'
#
loop_
_entity.id
_entity.type
_entity.pdbx_description
1 polymer ?
#
loop_
_entity_poly.entity_id
_entity_poly.type
_entity_poly.pdbx_seq_one_letter_code
_entity_poly.pdbx_strand_id
1 'polypeptide(L)'
;MKRALSSLVPLSVKTNVLDRLNRAKLKRLLRTKRRFRNRQRNGIRPQRNVPAGINLVAYMRAEIGIGTAARGMATAFEAVGIPFNVINFERGSYASHTNDSWVHKEVRQSRYDITVVCVNPDNSFNLRTQVSPEILGNRYVIGYWFWELPEMPDAWLSDFEFTDEVWAASTFITDAISGKAPVPVVRVPPVVQLTPGKRFSRAELGLPDGRFLFLAMFDTKSVLHRKNPLGVLRAFSNAFRPDDASVGLVLKFNDPDYRLPVLRTLRDELADRENVFVIDRTLHRDELSSLIAVSDCFVSLHRSEGFGLGPAEAMSLGKPAIITNWSGNTDHMTADNCIAIDYELVQLGQDYGPYKADQYWAEADLEQATYWMKRIVHEPELARSIGSHGQQTIASRFSPGAVGKIIQARLQQVRDMH
;
A
#
# COMPACT_ATOMS: atom_id res chain seq x y z
N MET A 1 19.67 -24.10 -19.49
CA MET A 1 21.13 -23.98 -19.42
C MET A 1 21.68 -23.32 -18.15
N LYS A 2 20.98 -22.41 -17.45
CA LYS A 2 21.48 -21.78 -16.19
C LYS A 2 21.43 -22.67 -14.93
N ARG A 3 20.60 -23.71 -14.86
CA ARG A 3 20.51 -24.65 -13.72
C ARG A 3 21.59 -25.76 -13.70
N ALA A 4 22.16 -26.09 -14.85
CA ALA A 4 23.18 -27.15 -14.95
C ALA A 4 24.60 -26.70 -14.55
N LEU A 5 24.86 -25.38 -14.47
CA LEU A 5 26.18 -24.85 -14.09
C LEU A 5 26.36 -24.67 -12.56
N SER A 6 25.27 -24.77 -11.78
CA SER A 6 25.34 -24.55 -10.32
C SER A 6 25.89 -25.75 -9.55
N SER A 7 25.87 -26.97 -10.12
CA SER A 7 26.34 -28.20 -9.48
C SER A 7 27.84 -28.45 -9.65
N LEU A 8 28.50 -27.77 -10.59
CA LEU A 8 29.93 -27.96 -10.89
C LEU A 8 30.89 -26.99 -10.18
N VAL A 9 30.35 -26.02 -9.42
CA VAL A 9 31.19 -25.07 -8.70
C VAL A 9 31.44 -25.54 -7.28
N PRO A 10 32.72 -25.76 -6.86
CA PRO A 10 33.06 -26.21 -5.52
C PRO A 10 32.49 -25.30 -4.44
N LEU A 11 32.09 -25.85 -3.30
CA LEU A 11 31.47 -25.13 -2.17
C LEU A 11 32.34 -23.94 -1.71
N SER A 12 33.67 -24.09 -1.72
CA SER A 12 34.65 -23.07 -1.40
C SER A 12 34.63 -21.87 -2.35
N VAL A 13 34.31 -22.10 -3.64
CA VAL A 13 34.20 -21.02 -4.62
C VAL A 13 32.86 -20.29 -4.45
N LYS A 14 31.77 -21.02 -4.13
CA LYS A 14 30.46 -20.43 -3.83
C LYS A 14 30.53 -19.55 -2.58
N THR A 15 31.18 -20.02 -1.52
CA THR A 15 31.38 -19.23 -0.27
C THR A 15 32.21 -17.99 -0.54
N ASN A 16 33.30 -18.09 -1.29
CA ASN A 16 34.14 -16.94 -1.65
C ASN A 16 33.43 -15.90 -2.51
N VAL A 17 32.55 -16.34 -3.42
CA VAL A 17 31.71 -15.43 -4.25
C VAL A 17 30.66 -14.74 -3.40
N LEU A 18 29.98 -15.46 -2.52
CA LEU A 18 29.01 -14.89 -1.55
C LEU A 18 29.67 -13.89 -0.62
N ASP A 19 30.85 -14.20 -0.09
CA ASP A 19 31.62 -13.28 0.75
C ASP A 19 32.07 -12.02 0.00
N ARG A 20 32.49 -12.16 -1.25
CA ARG A 20 32.82 -10.99 -2.09
C ARG A 20 31.59 -10.13 -2.37
N LEU A 21 30.44 -10.73 -2.65
CA LEU A 21 29.16 -10.01 -2.85
C LEU A 21 28.72 -9.31 -1.57
N ASN A 22 28.80 -9.98 -0.42
CA ASN A 22 28.46 -9.38 0.88
C ASN A 22 29.43 -8.25 1.25
N ARG A 23 30.73 -8.39 1.00
CA ARG A 23 31.71 -7.30 1.19
C ARG A 23 31.46 -6.13 0.22
N ALA A 24 31.04 -6.40 -1.01
CA ALA A 24 30.68 -5.38 -1.98
C ALA A 24 29.42 -4.61 -1.56
N LYS A 25 28.38 -5.33 -1.08
CA LYS A 25 27.16 -4.76 -0.49
C LYS A 25 27.49 -3.87 0.70
N LEU A 26 28.32 -4.38 1.64
CA LEU A 26 28.75 -3.62 2.81
C LEU A 26 29.55 -2.36 2.43
N LYS A 27 30.49 -2.47 1.47
CA LYS A 27 31.23 -1.32 0.96
C LYS A 27 30.31 -0.27 0.32
N ARG A 28 29.27 -0.71 -0.44
CA ARG A 28 28.29 0.18 -1.03
C ARG A 28 27.49 0.91 0.07
N LEU A 29 27.00 0.17 1.07
CA LEU A 29 26.30 0.74 2.23
C LEU A 29 27.17 1.76 2.99
N LEU A 30 28.44 1.44 3.24
CA LEU A 30 29.37 2.33 3.94
C LEU A 30 29.71 3.58 3.11
N ARG A 31 29.80 3.47 1.78
CA ARG A 31 29.96 4.63 0.89
C ARG A 31 28.74 5.54 0.91
N THR A 32 27.53 4.97 0.87
CA THR A 32 26.28 5.72 0.98
C THR A 32 26.19 6.45 2.33
N LYS A 33 26.49 5.78 3.45
CA LYS A 33 26.56 6.41 4.79
C LYS A 33 27.61 7.51 4.88
N ARG A 34 28.76 7.35 4.20
CA ARG A 34 29.83 8.36 4.17
C ARG A 34 29.43 9.58 3.34
N ARG A 35 28.81 9.38 2.17
CA ARG A 35 28.27 10.47 1.34
C ARG A 35 27.18 11.23 2.05
N PHE A 36 26.25 10.52 2.70
CA PHE A 36 25.21 11.11 3.52
C PHE A 36 25.79 11.99 4.65
N ARG A 37 26.76 11.49 5.44
CA ARG A 37 27.45 12.29 6.48
C ARG A 37 28.17 13.50 5.92
N ASN A 38 28.76 13.40 4.74
CA ASN A 38 29.41 14.53 4.10
C ASN A 38 28.39 15.57 3.61
N ARG A 39 27.23 15.12 3.12
CA ARG A 39 26.12 16.00 2.72
C ARG A 39 25.55 16.75 3.95
N GLN A 40 25.34 16.07 5.07
CA GLN A 40 24.93 16.71 6.33
C GLN A 40 26.01 17.65 6.90
N ARG A 41 27.30 17.27 6.84
CA ARG A 41 28.41 18.12 7.31
C ARG A 41 28.60 19.37 6.47
N ASN A 42 28.37 19.29 5.16
CA ASN A 42 28.47 20.46 4.26
C ASN A 42 27.22 21.35 4.33
N GLY A 43 26.26 20.98 5.18
CA GLY A 43 25.00 21.66 5.42
C GLY A 43 24.18 21.77 4.13
N ILE A 44 22.98 21.16 4.12
CA ILE A 44 21.91 21.67 3.26
C ILE A 44 21.65 23.07 3.85
N ARG A 45 22.32 24.10 3.31
CA ARG A 45 21.95 25.46 3.68
C ARG A 45 20.58 25.67 3.06
N PRO A 46 19.49 25.79 3.86
CA PRO A 46 18.21 26.24 3.33
C PRO A 46 18.53 27.50 2.52
N GLN A 47 18.06 27.59 1.30
CA GLN A 47 18.20 28.86 0.56
C GLN A 47 17.54 29.93 1.45
N ARG A 48 18.32 30.88 1.95
CA ARG A 48 17.78 32.02 2.66
C ARG A 48 16.74 32.64 1.73
N ASN A 49 15.48 32.77 2.18
CA ASN A 49 14.32 33.31 1.48
C ASN A 49 13.43 32.30 0.73
N VAL A 50 13.48 30.99 0.99
CA VAL A 50 12.48 30.04 0.48
C VAL A 50 11.35 29.93 1.51
N PRO A 51 10.07 30.12 1.11
CA PRO A 51 8.95 29.99 2.03
C PRO A 51 8.83 28.59 2.63
N ALA A 52 8.39 28.52 3.89
CA ALA A 52 8.09 27.27 4.56
C ALA A 52 6.87 26.60 3.92
N GLY A 53 6.99 25.30 3.60
CA GLY A 53 5.92 24.53 2.99
C GLY A 53 6.44 23.28 2.29
N ILE A 54 5.61 22.67 1.45
CA ILE A 54 5.90 21.39 0.81
C ILE A 54 5.74 21.45 -0.71
N ASN A 55 6.73 20.92 -1.43
CA ASN A 55 6.60 20.55 -2.82
C ASN A 55 6.27 19.05 -2.85
N LEU A 56 5.03 18.68 -3.18
CA LEU A 56 4.59 17.29 -3.26
C LEU A 56 4.80 16.76 -4.68
N VAL A 57 5.79 15.90 -4.86
CA VAL A 57 6.06 15.18 -6.12
C VAL A 57 5.39 13.81 -6.05
N ALA A 58 4.38 13.54 -6.86
CA ALA A 58 3.58 12.32 -6.73
C ALA A 58 2.77 11.99 -7.99
N TYR A 59 2.27 10.76 -8.05
CA TYR A 59 1.28 10.29 -9.03
C TYR A 59 -0.12 10.85 -8.74
N MET A 60 -0.28 12.19 -8.75
CA MET A 60 -1.51 12.83 -8.28
C MET A 60 -2.72 12.51 -9.14
N ARG A 61 -2.52 12.28 -10.45
CA ARG A 61 -3.59 11.97 -11.39
C ARG A 61 -3.82 10.47 -11.59
N ALA A 62 -2.90 9.59 -11.13
CA ALA A 62 -3.00 8.16 -11.36
C ALA A 62 -3.95 7.47 -10.36
N GLU A 63 -4.79 6.57 -10.88
CA GLU A 63 -5.73 5.76 -10.08
C GLU A 63 -5.05 4.48 -9.58
N ILE A 64 -4.07 4.66 -8.68
CA ILE A 64 -3.30 3.61 -8.00
C ILE A 64 -3.18 3.90 -6.51
N GLY A 65 -2.86 2.88 -5.71
CA GLY A 65 -2.76 3.00 -4.25
C GLY A 65 -1.81 4.11 -3.78
N ILE A 66 -0.62 4.22 -4.38
CA ILE A 66 0.35 5.29 -4.05
C ILE A 66 -0.17 6.69 -4.44
N GLY A 67 -0.94 6.80 -5.53
CA GLY A 67 -1.62 8.03 -5.92
C GLY A 67 -2.71 8.41 -4.93
N THR A 68 -3.49 7.43 -4.45
CA THR A 68 -4.49 7.63 -3.40
C THR A 68 -3.84 8.11 -2.10
N ALA A 69 -2.73 7.51 -1.68
CA ALA A 69 -1.97 7.95 -0.51
C ALA A 69 -1.44 9.38 -0.66
N ALA A 70 -0.95 9.75 -1.84
CA ALA A 70 -0.47 11.11 -2.12
C ALA A 70 -1.59 12.15 -2.08
N ARG A 71 -2.76 11.85 -2.65
CA ARG A 71 -3.95 12.73 -2.58
C ARG A 71 -4.44 12.87 -1.13
N GLY A 72 -4.43 11.77 -0.37
CA GLY A 72 -4.73 11.80 1.06
C GLY A 72 -3.75 12.69 1.84
N MET A 73 -2.45 12.63 1.51
CA MET A 73 -1.44 13.51 2.11
C MET A 73 -1.71 14.98 1.80
N ALA A 74 -2.08 15.33 0.56
CA ALA A 74 -2.48 16.69 0.19
C ALA A 74 -3.70 17.17 1.01
N THR A 75 -4.69 16.28 1.22
CA THR A 75 -5.84 16.57 2.08
C THR A 75 -5.42 16.81 3.54
N ALA A 76 -4.43 16.04 4.04
CA ALA A 76 -3.88 16.25 5.37
C ALA A 76 -3.16 17.60 5.50
N PHE A 77 -2.41 18.03 4.47
CA PHE A 77 -1.78 19.35 4.46
C PHE A 77 -2.81 20.49 4.53
N GLU A 78 -3.90 20.41 3.75
CA GLU A 78 -4.99 21.39 3.81
C GLU A 78 -5.65 21.43 5.20
N ALA A 79 -5.94 20.26 5.77
CA ALA A 79 -6.66 20.15 7.04
C ALA A 79 -5.94 20.84 8.21
N VAL A 80 -4.61 21.00 8.14
CA VAL A 80 -3.81 21.65 9.19
C VAL A 80 -3.11 22.94 8.72
N GLY A 81 -3.44 23.42 7.53
CA GLY A 81 -2.94 24.69 7.00
C GLY A 81 -1.45 24.67 6.59
N ILE A 82 -0.90 23.51 6.22
CA ILE A 82 0.47 23.44 5.68
C ILE A 82 0.46 23.94 4.23
N PRO A 83 1.23 25.01 3.90
CA PRO A 83 1.35 25.48 2.52
C PRO A 83 2.00 24.41 1.64
N PHE A 84 1.41 24.12 0.48
CA PHE A 84 1.98 23.16 -0.46
C PHE A 84 1.62 23.46 -1.91
N ASN A 85 2.41 22.90 -2.82
CA ASN A 85 2.10 22.76 -4.23
C ASN A 85 2.29 21.30 -4.68
N VAL A 86 1.80 21.00 -5.85
CA VAL A 86 1.87 19.66 -6.47
C VAL A 86 2.76 19.71 -7.70
N ILE A 87 3.62 18.72 -7.84
CA ILE A 87 4.39 18.43 -9.05
C ILE A 87 3.95 17.03 -9.49
N ASN A 88 3.03 16.99 -10.46
CA ASN A 88 2.50 15.72 -10.92
C ASN A 88 3.57 14.90 -11.63
N PHE A 89 3.72 13.63 -11.21
CA PHE A 89 4.63 12.65 -11.79
C PHE A 89 3.82 11.57 -12.53
N GLU A 90 4.23 11.20 -13.75
CA GLU A 90 3.45 10.29 -14.60
C GLU A 90 4.23 9.07 -15.07
N ARG A 91 5.55 9.20 -15.24
CA ARG A 91 6.37 8.14 -15.81
C ARG A 91 6.46 6.92 -14.91
N GLY A 92 6.41 5.74 -15.56
CA GLY A 92 6.51 4.45 -14.84
C GLY A 92 5.19 3.98 -14.24
N SER A 93 4.08 4.67 -14.49
CA SER A 93 2.73 4.19 -14.19
C SER A 93 1.97 3.86 -15.48
N TYR A 94 1.36 2.67 -15.50
CA TYR A 94 0.45 2.23 -16.58
C TYR A 94 -1.03 2.42 -16.21
N ALA A 95 -1.31 3.08 -15.08
CA ALA A 95 -2.67 3.36 -14.64
C ALA A 95 -3.30 4.52 -15.42
N SER A 96 -4.62 4.62 -15.35
CA SER A 96 -5.34 5.79 -15.84
C SER A 96 -4.94 7.04 -15.05
N HIS A 97 -4.69 8.15 -15.74
CA HIS A 97 -4.30 9.46 -15.17
C HIS A 97 -5.45 10.46 -15.30
N THR A 98 -6.61 10.11 -14.76
CA THR A 98 -7.86 10.87 -14.93
C THR A 98 -8.27 11.68 -13.69
N ASN A 99 -7.56 11.54 -12.58
CA ASN A 99 -7.87 12.29 -11.37
C ASN A 99 -7.37 13.72 -11.47
N ASP A 100 -8.28 14.69 -11.39
CA ASP A 100 -8.01 16.11 -11.50
C ASP A 100 -8.24 16.90 -10.20
N SER A 101 -8.51 16.21 -9.09
CA SER A 101 -8.86 16.83 -7.79
C SER A 101 -7.84 17.86 -7.29
N TRP A 102 -6.58 17.74 -7.66
CA TRP A 102 -5.48 18.61 -7.21
C TRP A 102 -4.81 19.41 -8.33
N VAL A 103 -5.39 19.48 -9.53
CA VAL A 103 -4.86 20.24 -10.68
C VAL A 103 -4.66 21.71 -10.34
N HIS A 104 -5.52 22.30 -9.53
CA HIS A 104 -5.44 23.69 -9.09
C HIS A 104 -4.19 24.01 -8.23
N LYS A 105 -3.52 22.98 -7.68
CA LYS A 105 -2.24 23.10 -6.95
C LYS A 105 -1.02 22.77 -7.78
N GLU A 106 -1.19 22.31 -9.03
CA GLU A 106 -0.07 21.87 -9.87
C GLU A 106 0.80 23.04 -10.30
N VAL A 107 2.11 22.82 -10.21
CA VAL A 107 3.15 23.75 -10.65
C VAL A 107 4.30 23.00 -11.32
N ARG A 108 5.12 23.71 -12.10
CA ARG A 108 6.31 23.16 -12.75
C ARG A 108 7.61 23.35 -11.94
N GLN A 109 7.61 24.24 -10.97
CA GLN A 109 8.79 24.62 -10.21
C GLN A 109 8.52 24.51 -8.70
N SER A 110 9.57 24.17 -7.94
CA SER A 110 9.50 24.12 -6.48
C SER A 110 9.36 25.55 -5.89
N ARG A 111 8.47 25.71 -4.91
CA ARG A 111 8.24 26.99 -4.22
C ARG A 111 8.71 26.97 -2.77
N TYR A 112 8.78 25.79 -2.14
CA TYR A 112 8.90 25.60 -0.70
C TYR A 112 10.23 24.94 -0.29
N ASP A 113 10.53 24.99 0.99
CA ASP A 113 11.79 24.54 1.59
C ASP A 113 11.94 23.00 1.64
N ILE A 114 10.83 22.28 1.70
CA ILE A 114 10.82 20.80 1.78
C ILE A 114 10.19 20.19 0.53
N THR A 115 10.76 19.10 0.05
CA THR A 115 10.18 18.29 -1.03
C THR A 115 9.81 16.91 -0.51
N VAL A 116 8.53 16.53 -0.61
CA VAL A 116 8.06 15.17 -0.35
C VAL A 116 7.86 14.45 -1.67
N VAL A 117 8.53 13.33 -1.85
CA VAL A 117 8.50 12.49 -3.05
C VAL A 117 7.73 11.21 -2.77
N CYS A 118 6.48 11.16 -3.21
CA CYS A 118 5.61 9.98 -3.11
C CYS A 118 5.75 9.12 -4.38
N VAL A 119 6.97 8.61 -4.58
CA VAL A 119 7.37 7.71 -5.67
C VAL A 119 8.41 6.75 -5.10
N ASN A 120 8.20 5.45 -5.32
CA ASN A 120 9.13 4.44 -4.84
C ASN A 120 10.48 4.49 -5.58
N PRO A 121 11.58 4.03 -4.95
CA PRO A 121 12.92 4.01 -5.55
C PRO A 121 13.06 3.20 -6.84
N ASP A 122 12.21 2.23 -7.11
CA ASP A 122 12.18 1.50 -8.38
C ASP A 122 11.91 2.41 -9.59
N ASN A 123 11.25 3.56 -9.37
CA ASN A 123 11.01 4.59 -10.38
C ASN A 123 11.96 5.80 -10.29
N SER A 124 13.03 5.74 -9.52
CA SER A 124 13.94 6.86 -9.29
C SER A 124 14.65 7.36 -10.56
N PHE A 125 14.95 6.48 -11.51
CA PHE A 125 15.50 6.89 -12.80
C PHE A 125 14.51 7.78 -13.57
N ASN A 126 13.25 7.39 -13.64
CA ASN A 126 12.20 8.18 -14.27
C ASN A 126 11.98 9.49 -13.53
N LEU A 127 11.98 9.46 -12.20
CA LEU A 127 11.86 10.64 -11.35
C LEU A 127 12.95 11.68 -11.68
N ARG A 128 14.23 11.27 -11.73
CA ARG A 128 15.37 12.15 -12.00
C ARG A 128 15.39 12.70 -13.42
N THR A 129 14.72 12.04 -14.38
CA THR A 129 14.63 12.50 -15.78
C THR A 129 13.43 13.40 -16.05
N GLN A 130 12.37 13.32 -15.23
CA GLN A 130 11.16 14.14 -15.38
C GLN A 130 11.18 15.36 -14.46
N VAL A 131 11.68 15.20 -13.24
CA VAL A 131 11.65 16.25 -12.21
C VAL A 131 12.92 17.09 -12.32
N SER A 132 12.77 18.41 -12.33
CA SER A 132 13.92 19.32 -12.39
C SER A 132 14.89 19.06 -11.23
N PRO A 133 16.22 19.08 -11.48
CA PRO A 133 17.22 18.94 -10.42
C PRO A 133 17.05 19.92 -9.24
N GLU A 134 16.45 21.09 -9.47
CA GLU A 134 16.19 22.11 -8.45
C GLU A 134 15.14 21.67 -7.43
N ILE A 135 14.25 20.74 -7.81
CA ILE A 135 13.19 20.21 -6.94
C ILE A 135 13.78 19.26 -5.89
N LEU A 136 14.81 18.50 -6.29
CA LEU A 136 15.52 17.54 -5.43
C LEU A 136 16.83 18.11 -4.87
N GLY A 137 17.41 19.11 -5.54
CA GLY A 137 18.62 19.80 -5.08
C GLY A 137 18.29 20.98 -4.16
N ASN A 138 19.14 21.29 -3.20
CA ASN A 138 19.00 22.44 -2.27
C ASN A 138 17.69 22.49 -1.48
N ARG A 139 17.02 21.34 -1.29
CA ARG A 139 15.82 21.14 -0.46
C ARG A 139 16.07 20.01 0.52
N TYR A 140 15.31 19.99 1.61
CA TYR A 140 15.20 18.78 2.43
C TYR A 140 14.26 17.82 1.71
N VAL A 141 14.76 16.65 1.32
CA VAL A 141 14.02 15.68 0.52
C VAL A 141 13.54 14.53 1.38
N ILE A 142 12.25 14.33 1.42
CA ILE A 142 11.58 13.23 2.13
C ILE A 142 11.05 12.25 1.09
N GLY A 143 11.47 10.99 1.15
CA GLY A 143 10.89 9.92 0.34
C GLY A 143 9.70 9.32 1.08
N TYR A 144 8.49 9.30 0.50
CA TYR A 144 7.36 8.56 1.05
C TYR A 144 7.26 7.24 0.29
N TRP A 145 7.79 6.16 0.91
CA TRP A 145 8.01 4.87 0.25
C TRP A 145 7.08 3.78 0.77
N PHE A 146 6.68 2.89 -0.13
CA PHE A 146 5.80 1.76 0.14
C PHE A 146 6.52 0.46 -0.18
N TRP A 147 6.43 -0.50 0.72
CA TRP A 147 6.98 -1.84 0.55
C TRP A 147 6.12 -2.87 1.27
N GLU A 148 6.10 -4.11 0.79
CA GLU A 148 5.16 -5.12 1.30
C GLU A 148 5.84 -6.38 1.82
N LEU A 149 7.16 -6.44 1.94
CA LEU A 149 7.87 -7.58 2.53
C LEU A 149 8.76 -7.13 3.70
N PRO A 150 9.21 -8.08 4.58
CA PRO A 150 10.00 -7.75 5.77
C PRO A 150 11.30 -7.01 5.51
N GLU A 151 11.90 -7.18 4.30
CA GLU A 151 13.14 -6.50 3.95
C GLU A 151 12.99 -5.70 2.65
N MET A 152 13.40 -4.44 2.68
CA MET A 152 13.44 -3.63 1.47
C MET A 152 14.51 -4.12 0.48
N PRO A 153 14.30 -3.95 -0.85
CA PRO A 153 15.27 -4.37 -1.86
C PRO A 153 16.60 -3.62 -1.75
N ASP A 154 17.72 -4.33 -1.87
CA ASP A 154 19.06 -3.70 -1.92
C ASP A 154 19.20 -2.70 -3.09
N ALA A 155 18.43 -2.88 -4.17
CA ALA A 155 18.42 -1.96 -5.29
C ALA A 155 18.03 -0.53 -4.87
N TRP A 156 17.26 -0.36 -3.80
CA TRP A 156 16.81 0.94 -3.28
C TRP A 156 17.89 1.71 -2.51
N LEU A 157 18.99 1.06 -2.13
CA LEU A 157 20.09 1.69 -1.35
C LEU A 157 20.70 2.91 -2.05
N SER A 158 20.69 2.97 -3.39
CA SER A 158 21.20 4.13 -4.13
C SER A 158 20.36 5.39 -3.97
N ASP A 159 19.08 5.25 -3.63
CA ASP A 159 18.15 6.37 -3.57
C ASP A 159 18.26 7.19 -2.29
N PHE A 160 18.89 6.62 -1.25
CA PHE A 160 19.31 7.40 -0.09
C PHE A 160 20.36 8.48 -0.41
N GLU A 161 20.98 8.48 -1.59
CA GLU A 161 21.86 9.57 -2.01
C GLU A 161 21.09 10.88 -2.27
N PHE A 162 19.79 10.78 -2.53
CA PHE A 162 18.90 11.90 -2.86
C PHE A 162 17.82 12.15 -1.80
N THR A 163 17.82 11.36 -0.72
CA THR A 163 16.78 11.38 0.30
C THR A 163 17.40 11.68 1.64
N ASP A 164 16.90 12.69 2.32
CA ASP A 164 17.38 13.10 3.65
C ASP A 164 16.60 12.41 4.77
N GLU A 165 15.36 11.96 4.49
CA GLU A 165 14.49 11.22 5.40
C GLU A 165 13.53 10.34 4.59
N VAL A 166 13.10 9.23 5.18
CA VAL A 166 12.04 8.39 4.61
C VAL A 166 10.82 8.42 5.51
N TRP A 167 9.66 8.67 4.93
CA TRP A 167 8.37 8.40 5.56
C TRP A 167 7.86 7.05 5.09
N ALA A 168 7.31 6.28 6.01
CA ALA A 168 6.76 4.95 5.79
C ALA A 168 5.30 4.90 6.27
N ALA A 169 4.43 4.25 5.50
CA ALA A 169 2.99 4.24 5.74
C ALA A 169 2.57 3.44 7.00
N SER A 170 3.41 2.49 7.44
CA SER A 170 3.13 1.61 8.57
C SER A 170 4.40 1.28 9.36
N THR A 171 4.22 0.74 10.56
CA THR A 171 5.31 0.19 11.37
C THR A 171 6.06 -0.91 10.60
N PHE A 172 5.34 -1.80 9.93
CA PHE A 172 5.92 -2.86 9.11
C PHE A 172 6.89 -2.32 8.02
N ILE A 173 6.48 -1.28 7.29
CA ILE A 173 7.36 -0.64 6.29
C ILE A 173 8.53 0.08 6.97
N THR A 174 8.27 0.73 8.11
CA THR A 174 9.33 1.39 8.89
C THR A 174 10.43 0.41 9.27
N ASP A 175 10.06 -0.76 9.78
CA ASP A 175 11.01 -1.81 10.17
C ASP A 175 11.75 -2.37 8.96
N ALA A 176 11.03 -2.67 7.86
CA ALA A 176 11.60 -3.17 6.61
C ALA A 176 12.68 -2.24 6.01
N ILE A 177 12.50 -0.92 6.17
CA ILE A 177 13.45 0.08 5.63
C ILE A 177 14.55 0.42 6.63
N SER A 178 14.23 0.55 7.92
CA SER A 178 15.16 1.02 8.97
C SER A 178 16.41 0.16 9.10
N GLY A 179 16.29 -1.14 8.88
CA GLY A 179 17.43 -2.07 8.94
C GLY A 179 18.56 -1.75 7.96
N LYS A 180 18.26 -1.05 6.86
CA LYS A 180 19.20 -0.72 5.78
C LYS A 180 19.37 0.79 5.56
N ALA A 181 18.51 1.63 6.15
CA ALA A 181 18.49 3.07 5.92
C ALA A 181 19.66 3.80 6.63
N PRO A 182 20.41 4.66 5.92
CA PRO A 182 21.40 5.55 6.54
C PRO A 182 20.80 6.91 6.98
N VAL A 183 19.48 7.08 6.80
CA VAL A 183 18.72 8.30 7.10
C VAL A 183 17.61 7.98 8.10
N PRO A 184 17.01 8.96 8.77
CA PRO A 184 15.82 8.73 9.60
C PRO A 184 14.67 8.09 8.79
N VAL A 185 14.00 7.11 9.40
CA VAL A 185 12.77 6.53 8.88
C VAL A 185 11.65 6.82 9.87
N VAL A 186 10.62 7.50 9.42
CA VAL A 186 9.53 7.99 10.28
C VAL A 186 8.21 7.42 9.78
N ARG A 187 7.41 6.89 10.70
CA ARG A 187 6.07 6.42 10.37
C ARG A 187 5.12 7.61 10.17
N VAL A 188 4.62 7.75 8.95
CA VAL A 188 3.57 8.71 8.57
C VAL A 188 2.45 7.92 7.88
N PRO A 189 1.35 7.60 8.58
CA PRO A 189 0.29 6.79 8.00
C PRO A 189 -0.44 7.54 6.88
N PRO A 190 -1.02 6.83 5.90
CA PRO A 190 -1.85 7.47 4.90
C PRO A 190 -3.16 7.97 5.50
N VAL A 191 -3.74 8.99 4.91
CA VAL A 191 -5.12 9.38 5.21
C VAL A 191 -6.07 8.32 4.68
N VAL A 192 -7.00 7.90 5.51
CA VAL A 192 -8.10 7.02 5.13
C VAL A 192 -9.40 7.81 5.23
N GLN A 193 -9.92 8.18 4.09
CA GLN A 193 -11.18 8.89 3.97
C GLN A 193 -11.90 8.49 2.69
N LEU A 194 -13.08 7.95 2.84
CA LEU A 194 -14.00 7.69 1.75
C LEU A 194 -15.23 8.57 1.93
N THR A 195 -15.44 9.48 0.99
CA THR A 195 -16.67 10.27 0.92
C THR A 195 -17.25 10.06 -0.48
N PRO A 196 -18.30 9.23 -0.62
CA PRO A 196 -18.96 9.07 -1.92
C PRO A 196 -19.57 10.42 -2.34
N GLY A 197 -19.23 10.89 -3.54
CA GLY A 197 -19.95 12.01 -4.16
C GLY A 197 -21.31 11.52 -4.64
N LYS A 198 -21.36 10.74 -5.72
CA LYS A 198 -22.55 10.05 -6.18
C LYS A 198 -22.64 8.68 -5.48
N ARG A 199 -23.84 8.31 -5.02
CA ARG A 199 -24.13 6.99 -4.46
C ARG A 199 -24.76 6.09 -5.52
N PHE A 200 -24.27 4.86 -5.59
CA PHE A 200 -24.79 3.81 -6.45
C PHE A 200 -25.44 2.72 -5.58
N SER A 201 -26.61 2.26 -5.97
CA SER A 201 -27.31 1.12 -5.38
C SER A 201 -26.69 -0.22 -5.78
N ARG A 202 -27.06 -1.30 -5.11
CA ARG A 202 -26.68 -2.67 -5.51
C ARG A 202 -27.09 -2.96 -6.95
N ALA A 203 -28.31 -2.62 -7.33
CA ALA A 203 -28.84 -2.82 -8.67
C ALA A 203 -28.03 -2.09 -9.74
N GLU A 204 -27.65 -0.82 -9.51
CA GLU A 204 -26.80 -0.04 -10.44
C GLU A 204 -25.38 -0.61 -10.58
N LEU A 205 -24.91 -1.33 -9.55
CA LEU A 205 -23.61 -2.04 -9.56
C LEU A 205 -23.73 -3.48 -10.07
N GLY A 206 -24.94 -3.94 -10.46
CA GLY A 206 -25.18 -5.30 -10.94
C GLY A 206 -25.17 -6.36 -9.82
N LEU A 207 -25.44 -5.96 -8.59
CA LEU A 207 -25.43 -6.82 -7.41
C LEU A 207 -26.84 -7.12 -6.91
N PRO A 208 -27.09 -8.31 -6.33
CA PRO A 208 -28.40 -8.68 -5.82
C PRO A 208 -28.74 -7.96 -4.52
N ASP A 209 -30.02 -7.65 -4.36
CA ASP A 209 -30.59 -7.25 -3.07
C ASP A 209 -30.91 -8.47 -2.19
N GLY A 210 -31.03 -8.26 -0.89
CA GLY A 210 -31.46 -9.27 0.08
C GLY A 210 -30.43 -10.33 0.45
N ARG A 211 -29.18 -10.26 -0.08
CA ARG A 211 -28.07 -11.15 0.28
C ARG A 211 -27.09 -10.44 1.20
N PHE A 212 -26.44 -11.19 2.09
CA PHE A 212 -25.26 -10.70 2.81
C PHE A 212 -24.04 -10.74 1.87
N LEU A 213 -23.48 -9.59 1.53
CA LEU A 213 -22.42 -9.47 0.53
C LEU A 213 -21.04 -9.30 1.18
N PHE A 214 -20.19 -10.30 0.97
CA PHE A 214 -18.74 -10.16 1.20
C PHE A 214 -18.09 -9.48 0.00
N LEU A 215 -17.18 -8.54 0.26
CA LEU A 215 -16.41 -7.85 -0.77
C LEU A 215 -14.92 -8.13 -0.63
N ALA A 216 -14.28 -8.55 -1.71
CA ALA A 216 -12.83 -8.61 -1.82
C ALA A 216 -12.37 -7.86 -3.09
N MET A 217 -11.30 -7.05 -2.95
CA MET A 217 -10.81 -6.19 -4.02
C MET A 217 -9.34 -6.44 -4.32
N PHE A 218 -9.01 -6.52 -5.60
CA PHE A 218 -7.67 -6.87 -6.07
C PHE A 218 -7.22 -5.95 -7.20
N ASP A 219 -5.99 -5.44 -7.08
CA ASP A 219 -5.31 -4.78 -8.20
C ASP A 219 -4.50 -5.82 -8.97
N THR A 220 -4.88 -6.08 -10.21
CA THR A 220 -4.23 -7.09 -11.07
C THR A 220 -2.86 -6.63 -11.59
N LYS A 221 -2.56 -5.34 -11.49
CA LYS A 221 -1.23 -4.77 -11.82
C LYS A 221 -0.23 -4.96 -10.68
N SER A 222 -0.70 -5.35 -9.48
CA SER A 222 0.13 -5.81 -8.38
C SER A 222 0.34 -7.33 -8.44
N VAL A 223 1.19 -7.87 -7.56
CA VAL A 223 1.43 -9.32 -7.47
C VAL A 223 0.20 -10.01 -6.85
N LEU A 224 -0.64 -10.65 -7.70
CA LEU A 224 -1.89 -11.29 -7.28
C LEU A 224 -1.70 -12.39 -6.23
N HIS A 225 -0.57 -13.12 -6.27
CA HIS A 225 -0.26 -14.12 -5.24
C HIS A 225 -0.21 -13.50 -3.84
N ARG A 226 0.30 -12.27 -3.73
CA ARG A 226 0.33 -11.51 -2.48
C ARG A 226 -1.09 -11.14 -2.01
N LYS A 227 -1.97 -10.81 -2.94
CA LYS A 227 -3.37 -10.44 -2.64
C LYS A 227 -4.28 -11.63 -2.32
N ASN A 228 -3.88 -12.85 -2.70
CA ASN A 228 -4.52 -14.12 -2.37
C ASN A 228 -6.03 -14.24 -2.72
N PRO A 229 -6.46 -13.96 -3.95
CA PRO A 229 -7.88 -14.08 -4.32
C PRO A 229 -8.43 -15.50 -4.20
N LEU A 230 -7.59 -16.52 -4.47
CA LEU A 230 -7.96 -17.93 -4.32
C LEU A 230 -8.22 -18.30 -2.85
N GLY A 231 -7.45 -17.77 -1.90
CA GLY A 231 -7.70 -17.98 -0.48
C GLY A 231 -9.07 -17.44 -0.04
N VAL A 232 -9.44 -16.25 -0.52
CA VAL A 232 -10.78 -15.68 -0.25
C VAL A 232 -11.88 -16.54 -0.84
N LEU A 233 -11.75 -16.95 -2.11
CA LEU A 233 -12.75 -17.81 -2.76
C LEU A 233 -12.91 -19.14 -2.04
N ARG A 234 -11.82 -19.80 -1.67
CA ARG A 234 -11.83 -21.10 -0.98
C ARG A 234 -12.44 -21.00 0.41
N ALA A 235 -12.09 -19.99 1.20
CA ALA A 235 -12.72 -19.76 2.51
C ALA A 235 -14.23 -19.55 2.37
N PHE A 236 -14.68 -18.75 1.39
CA PHE A 236 -16.10 -18.56 1.09
C PHE A 236 -16.77 -19.87 0.61
N SER A 237 -16.10 -20.64 -0.24
CA SER A 237 -16.60 -21.91 -0.77
C SER A 237 -16.76 -22.99 0.32
N ASN A 238 -15.86 -22.99 1.31
CA ASN A 238 -15.94 -23.86 2.48
C ASN A 238 -17.05 -23.40 3.47
N ALA A 239 -17.37 -22.11 3.44
CA ALA A 239 -18.41 -21.55 4.31
C ALA A 239 -19.83 -21.79 3.78
N PHE A 240 -20.05 -21.66 2.46
CA PHE A 240 -21.37 -21.61 1.86
C PHE A 240 -21.49 -22.49 0.61
N ARG A 241 -22.66 -23.09 0.44
CA ARG A 241 -22.99 -23.89 -0.75
C ARG A 241 -23.02 -23.01 -2.01
N PRO A 242 -22.75 -23.57 -3.20
CA PRO A 242 -22.77 -22.80 -4.46
C PRO A 242 -24.09 -22.11 -4.77
N ASP A 243 -25.20 -22.73 -4.35
CA ASP A 243 -26.60 -22.32 -4.57
C ASP A 243 -27.19 -21.49 -3.40
N ASP A 244 -26.39 -21.16 -2.38
CA ASP A 244 -26.91 -20.40 -1.21
C ASP A 244 -27.28 -18.97 -1.62
N ALA A 245 -28.59 -18.71 -1.66
CA ALA A 245 -29.15 -17.42 -2.05
C ALA A 245 -29.12 -16.35 -0.94
N SER A 246 -28.77 -16.72 0.29
CA SER A 246 -28.71 -15.78 1.42
C SER A 246 -27.42 -14.94 1.45
N VAL A 247 -26.37 -15.41 0.80
CA VAL A 247 -25.03 -14.80 0.80
C VAL A 247 -24.50 -14.56 -0.61
N GLY A 248 -23.50 -13.68 -0.73
CA GLY A 248 -22.76 -13.47 -1.96
C GLY A 248 -21.32 -13.03 -1.71
N LEU A 249 -20.41 -13.46 -2.57
CA LEU A 249 -19.04 -12.97 -2.63
C LEU A 249 -18.86 -12.08 -3.85
N VAL A 250 -18.49 -10.83 -3.65
CA VAL A 250 -18.16 -9.89 -4.72
C VAL A 250 -16.64 -9.83 -4.86
N LEU A 251 -16.13 -10.26 -6.01
CA LEU A 251 -14.71 -10.18 -6.38
C LEU A 251 -14.52 -9.02 -7.36
N LYS A 252 -13.84 -7.98 -6.93
CA LYS A 252 -13.58 -6.79 -7.75
C LYS A 252 -12.14 -6.76 -8.22
N PHE A 253 -11.93 -6.73 -9.53
CA PHE A 253 -10.63 -6.61 -10.19
C PHE A 253 -10.54 -5.33 -11.03
N ASN A 254 -9.31 -4.81 -11.19
CA ASN A 254 -9.02 -3.74 -12.13
C ASN A 254 -8.46 -4.35 -13.42
N ASP A 255 -9.26 -4.37 -14.51
CA ASP A 255 -8.87 -4.83 -15.85
C ASP A 255 -8.05 -6.14 -15.83
N PRO A 256 -8.64 -7.27 -15.41
CA PRO A 256 -7.90 -8.51 -15.18
C PRO A 256 -7.38 -9.11 -16.50
N ASP A 257 -6.11 -9.49 -16.52
CA ASP A 257 -5.56 -10.34 -17.57
C ASP A 257 -5.77 -11.81 -17.23
N TYR A 258 -6.86 -12.39 -17.74
CA TYR A 258 -7.21 -13.81 -17.52
C TYR A 258 -6.22 -14.81 -18.12
N ARG A 259 -5.16 -14.38 -18.81
CA ARG A 259 -4.05 -15.25 -19.19
C ARG A 259 -3.14 -15.59 -18.01
N LEU A 260 -3.19 -14.82 -16.93
CA LEU A 260 -2.44 -15.11 -15.71
C LEU A 260 -2.94 -16.42 -15.07
N PRO A 261 -2.05 -17.37 -14.70
CA PRO A 261 -2.45 -18.68 -14.17
C PRO A 261 -3.40 -18.58 -12.98
N VAL A 262 -3.13 -17.69 -12.04
CA VAL A 262 -3.96 -17.50 -10.84
C VAL A 262 -5.40 -17.06 -11.18
N LEU A 263 -5.60 -16.23 -12.22
CA LEU A 263 -6.92 -15.80 -12.64
C LEU A 263 -7.65 -16.87 -13.46
N ARG A 264 -6.92 -17.72 -14.18
CA ARG A 264 -7.50 -18.89 -14.83
C ARG A 264 -8.02 -19.88 -13.79
N THR A 265 -7.19 -20.26 -12.82
CA THR A 265 -7.61 -21.13 -11.72
C THR A 265 -8.82 -20.55 -10.98
N LEU A 266 -8.80 -19.24 -10.69
CA LEU A 266 -9.92 -18.56 -10.05
C LEU A 266 -11.20 -18.72 -10.87
N ARG A 267 -11.16 -18.45 -12.18
CA ARG A 267 -12.30 -18.58 -13.08
C ARG A 267 -12.83 -20.03 -13.14
N ASP A 268 -11.92 -21.00 -13.17
CA ASP A 268 -12.30 -22.42 -13.21
C ASP A 268 -12.98 -22.84 -11.89
N GLU A 269 -12.51 -22.36 -10.72
CA GLU A 269 -13.16 -22.60 -9.42
C GLU A 269 -14.49 -21.83 -9.23
N LEU A 270 -14.76 -20.79 -10.07
CA LEU A 270 -16.01 -20.02 -10.04
C LEU A 270 -17.16 -20.63 -10.87
N ALA A 271 -16.86 -21.53 -11.82
CA ALA A 271 -17.76 -21.91 -12.92
C ALA A 271 -19.15 -22.40 -12.47
N ASP A 272 -19.25 -23.03 -11.30
CA ASP A 272 -20.48 -23.63 -10.79
C ASP A 272 -21.08 -22.87 -9.59
N ARG A 273 -20.74 -21.56 -9.39
CA ARG A 273 -21.18 -20.81 -8.23
C ARG A 273 -22.11 -19.66 -8.58
N GLU A 274 -23.38 -19.78 -8.20
CA GLU A 274 -24.41 -18.75 -8.41
C GLU A 274 -24.34 -17.59 -7.41
N ASN A 275 -23.55 -17.77 -6.34
CA ASN A 275 -23.41 -16.79 -5.26
C ASN A 275 -22.07 -16.03 -5.30
N VAL A 276 -21.37 -16.03 -6.45
CA VAL A 276 -20.16 -15.21 -6.64
C VAL A 276 -20.34 -14.24 -7.80
N PHE A 277 -20.08 -12.97 -7.55
CA PHE A 277 -20.28 -11.87 -8.48
C PHE A 277 -18.91 -11.24 -8.81
N VAL A 278 -18.58 -11.16 -10.09
CA VAL A 278 -17.29 -10.62 -10.53
C VAL A 278 -17.50 -9.23 -11.16
N ILE A 279 -16.78 -8.24 -10.64
CA ILE A 279 -16.67 -6.91 -11.24
C ILE A 279 -15.24 -6.79 -11.78
N ASP A 280 -15.08 -6.95 -13.08
CA ASP A 280 -13.77 -7.06 -13.75
C ASP A 280 -13.41 -5.83 -14.58
N ARG A 281 -13.91 -4.67 -14.20
CA ARG A 281 -13.63 -3.38 -14.82
C ARG A 281 -13.08 -2.37 -13.82
N THR A 282 -12.38 -1.36 -14.30
CA THR A 282 -11.99 -0.21 -13.46
C THR A 282 -13.22 0.60 -13.08
N LEU A 283 -13.41 0.83 -11.79
CA LEU A 283 -14.49 1.64 -11.24
C LEU A 283 -14.01 3.08 -11.00
N HIS A 284 -14.88 4.05 -11.25
CA HIS A 284 -14.66 5.41 -10.76
C HIS A 284 -14.71 5.46 -9.23
N ARG A 285 -14.13 6.50 -8.63
CA ARG A 285 -14.03 6.62 -7.17
C ARG A 285 -15.39 6.52 -6.46
N ASP A 286 -16.43 7.14 -7.02
CA ASP A 286 -17.79 7.10 -6.46
C ASP A 286 -18.42 5.71 -6.53
N GLU A 287 -18.22 4.98 -7.65
CA GLU A 287 -18.67 3.59 -7.79
C GLU A 287 -17.95 2.68 -6.78
N LEU A 288 -16.60 2.84 -6.64
CA LEU A 288 -15.80 2.06 -5.70
C LEU A 288 -16.23 2.31 -4.25
N SER A 289 -16.41 3.58 -3.88
CA SER A 289 -16.88 3.97 -2.56
C SER A 289 -18.28 3.41 -2.26
N SER A 290 -19.16 3.46 -3.28
CA SER A 290 -20.50 2.89 -3.17
C SER A 290 -20.48 1.37 -3.07
N LEU A 291 -19.62 0.69 -3.83
CA LEU A 291 -19.45 -0.77 -3.76
C LEU A 291 -19.06 -1.21 -2.34
N ILE A 292 -18.11 -0.53 -1.71
CA ILE A 292 -17.76 -0.79 -0.32
C ILE A 292 -18.95 -0.49 0.61
N ALA A 293 -19.66 0.61 0.39
CA ALA A 293 -20.77 1.04 1.23
C ALA A 293 -21.98 0.09 1.18
N VAL A 294 -22.29 -0.51 0.00
CA VAL A 294 -23.43 -1.44 -0.17
C VAL A 294 -23.07 -2.90 0.18
N SER A 295 -21.80 -3.22 0.39
CA SER A 295 -21.35 -4.51 0.87
C SER A 295 -21.52 -4.61 2.38
N ASP A 296 -21.63 -5.83 2.93
CA ASP A 296 -21.89 -6.05 4.36
C ASP A 296 -20.60 -6.36 5.13
N CYS A 297 -19.63 -7.00 4.50
CA CYS A 297 -18.34 -7.34 5.11
C CYS A 297 -17.21 -7.25 4.08
N PHE A 298 -16.07 -6.70 4.46
CA PHE A 298 -14.86 -6.70 3.63
C PHE A 298 -13.97 -7.90 3.98
N VAL A 299 -13.35 -8.53 2.99
CA VAL A 299 -12.46 -9.68 3.20
C VAL A 299 -11.13 -9.46 2.51
N SER A 300 -10.04 -9.62 3.26
CA SER A 300 -8.68 -9.54 2.73
C SER A 300 -7.79 -10.61 3.37
N LEU A 301 -7.72 -11.78 2.75
CA LEU A 301 -6.82 -12.88 3.17
C LEU A 301 -5.45 -12.73 2.46
N HIS A 302 -4.94 -11.50 2.43
CA HIS A 302 -3.68 -11.18 1.79
C HIS A 302 -2.50 -11.85 2.50
N ARG A 303 -1.42 -12.09 1.75
CA ARG A 303 -0.16 -12.61 2.28
C ARG A 303 0.73 -11.50 2.83
N SER A 304 0.60 -10.28 2.31
CA SER A 304 1.28 -9.10 2.83
C SER A 304 0.72 -7.81 2.24
N GLU A 305 0.71 -6.74 3.02
CA GLU A 305 0.30 -5.39 2.64
C GLU A 305 1.24 -4.33 3.24
N GLY A 306 1.49 -3.27 2.49
CA GLY A 306 2.23 -2.12 3.04
C GLY A 306 1.43 -1.36 4.11
N PHE A 307 0.10 -1.24 3.91
CA PHE A 307 -0.82 -0.61 4.87
C PHE A 307 -2.20 -1.27 4.88
N GLY A 308 -2.67 -1.78 3.74
CA GLY A 308 -4.03 -2.32 3.63
C GLY A 308 -5.09 -1.23 3.48
N LEU A 309 -4.98 -0.39 2.44
CA LEU A 309 -5.96 0.68 2.19
C LEU A 309 -7.38 0.16 2.01
N GLY A 310 -7.59 -0.93 1.28
CA GLY A 310 -8.93 -1.48 1.04
C GLY A 310 -9.70 -1.82 2.31
N PRO A 311 -9.17 -2.67 3.20
CA PRO A 311 -9.82 -2.93 4.50
C PRO A 311 -9.96 -1.66 5.35
N ALA A 312 -8.98 -0.76 5.37
CA ALA A 312 -9.09 0.50 6.13
C ALA A 312 -10.21 1.41 5.58
N GLU A 313 -10.39 1.47 4.25
CA GLU A 313 -11.49 2.17 3.61
C GLU A 313 -12.86 1.55 3.98
N ALA A 314 -12.95 0.23 4.02
CA ALA A 314 -14.17 -0.46 4.48
C ALA A 314 -14.48 -0.16 5.96
N MET A 315 -13.47 -0.22 6.82
CA MET A 315 -13.60 0.15 8.23
C MET A 315 -14.04 1.62 8.38
N SER A 316 -13.55 2.54 7.55
CA SER A 316 -13.97 3.96 7.59
C SER A 316 -15.47 4.15 7.32
N LEU A 317 -16.09 3.23 6.61
CA LEU A 317 -17.54 3.19 6.34
C LEU A 317 -18.33 2.34 7.34
N GLY A 318 -17.71 1.92 8.43
CA GLY A 318 -18.34 1.11 9.47
C GLY A 318 -18.60 -0.34 9.04
N LYS A 319 -17.87 -0.84 8.03
CA LYS A 319 -17.99 -2.24 7.59
C LYS A 319 -17.07 -3.13 8.42
N PRO A 320 -17.56 -4.26 8.95
CA PRO A 320 -16.69 -5.27 9.52
C PRO A 320 -15.72 -5.79 8.47
N ALA A 321 -14.49 -6.08 8.87
CA ALA A 321 -13.47 -6.57 7.97
C ALA A 321 -12.81 -7.82 8.52
N ILE A 322 -12.70 -8.87 7.69
CA ILE A 322 -11.99 -10.12 7.95
C ILE A 322 -10.61 -9.99 7.28
N ILE A 323 -9.54 -9.96 8.06
CA ILE A 323 -8.23 -9.54 7.56
C ILE A 323 -7.14 -10.45 8.12
N THR A 324 -6.16 -10.87 7.31
CA THR A 324 -4.95 -11.55 7.80
C THR A 324 -4.22 -10.68 8.83
N ASN A 325 -3.89 -11.22 9.98
CA ASN A 325 -3.24 -10.51 11.09
C ASN A 325 -1.72 -10.36 10.87
N TRP A 326 -1.33 -9.86 9.70
CA TRP A 326 0.08 -9.73 9.28
C TRP A 326 0.32 -8.49 8.45
N SER A 327 1.51 -7.89 8.64
CA SER A 327 2.08 -6.78 7.88
C SER A 327 1.49 -5.39 8.21
N GLY A 328 1.48 -4.47 7.26
CA GLY A 328 1.18 -3.06 7.51
C GLY A 328 -0.24 -2.74 7.97
N ASN A 329 -1.20 -3.63 7.72
CA ASN A 329 -2.58 -3.48 8.19
C ASN A 329 -2.72 -3.62 9.71
N THR A 330 -1.80 -4.29 10.39
CA THR A 330 -1.81 -4.42 11.85
C THR A 330 -1.76 -3.07 12.58
N ASP A 331 -1.26 -2.02 11.91
CA ASP A 331 -1.26 -0.66 12.45
C ASP A 331 -2.65 -0.08 12.72
N HIS A 332 -3.69 -0.53 12.00
CA HIS A 332 -5.07 -0.08 12.20
C HIS A 332 -5.98 -1.17 12.78
N MET A 333 -5.46 -2.36 13.06
CA MET A 333 -6.20 -3.47 13.65
C MET A 333 -6.09 -3.47 15.18
N THR A 334 -7.19 -3.83 15.83
CA THR A 334 -7.28 -4.13 17.28
C THR A 334 -8.20 -5.33 17.46
N ALA A 335 -8.23 -5.91 18.65
CA ALA A 335 -9.03 -7.11 18.92
C ALA A 335 -10.56 -6.90 18.79
N ASP A 336 -11.03 -5.65 18.80
CA ASP A 336 -12.45 -5.29 18.80
C ASP A 336 -12.93 -4.59 17.52
N ASN A 337 -12.01 -4.18 16.63
CA ASN A 337 -12.33 -3.36 15.47
C ASN A 337 -12.26 -4.08 14.11
N CYS A 338 -11.83 -5.32 14.10
CA CYS A 338 -11.79 -6.20 12.93
C CYS A 338 -11.78 -7.67 13.35
N ILE A 339 -11.93 -8.57 12.39
CA ILE A 339 -11.75 -10.01 12.55
C ILE A 339 -10.36 -10.37 12.06
N ALA A 340 -9.43 -10.54 12.99
CA ALA A 340 -8.04 -10.89 12.71
C ALA A 340 -7.93 -12.40 12.43
N ILE A 341 -7.42 -12.76 11.26
CA ILE A 341 -7.18 -14.17 10.87
C ILE A 341 -5.74 -14.51 11.12
N ASP A 342 -5.51 -15.59 11.85
CA ASP A 342 -4.20 -16.15 12.12
C ASP A 342 -3.52 -16.62 10.83
N TYR A 343 -2.22 -16.83 10.90
CA TYR A 343 -1.42 -17.13 9.71
C TYR A 343 -0.18 -17.95 10.07
N GLU A 344 0.40 -18.57 9.06
CA GLU A 344 1.75 -19.11 9.10
C GLU A 344 2.68 -18.32 8.20
N LEU A 345 3.92 -18.10 8.63
CA LEU A 345 4.94 -17.49 7.76
C LEU A 345 5.51 -18.55 6.84
N VAL A 346 5.37 -18.31 5.55
CA VAL A 346 5.88 -19.20 4.50
C VAL A 346 6.89 -18.47 3.61
N GLN A 347 7.94 -19.17 3.22
CA GLN A 347 8.92 -18.65 2.28
C GLN A 347 8.27 -18.54 0.89
N LEU A 348 8.61 -17.46 0.14
CA LEU A 348 8.06 -17.27 -1.21
C LEU A 348 8.42 -18.41 -2.17
N GLY A 349 9.61 -18.99 -2.03
CA GLY A 349 10.09 -20.13 -2.82
C GLY A 349 10.45 -19.81 -4.27
N GLN A 350 9.93 -18.72 -4.82
CA GLN A 350 10.26 -18.18 -6.14
C GLN A 350 10.15 -16.66 -6.17
N ASP A 351 10.75 -16.02 -7.17
CA ASP A 351 10.63 -14.58 -7.35
C ASP A 351 9.25 -14.21 -7.90
N TYR A 352 8.59 -13.24 -7.27
CA TYR A 352 7.35 -12.63 -7.74
C TYR A 352 7.57 -11.13 -8.02
N GLY A 353 7.95 -10.81 -9.23
CA GLY A 353 8.30 -9.44 -9.60
C GLY A 353 9.46 -8.88 -8.74
N PRO A 354 9.24 -7.85 -7.92
CA PRO A 354 10.29 -7.31 -7.05
C PRO A 354 10.54 -8.16 -5.79
N TYR A 355 9.64 -9.08 -5.46
CA TYR A 355 9.70 -9.90 -4.24
C TYR A 355 10.59 -11.12 -4.48
N LYS A 356 11.61 -11.30 -3.63
CA LYS A 356 12.62 -12.33 -3.78
C LYS A 356 12.22 -13.64 -3.10
N ALA A 357 12.63 -14.77 -3.71
CA ALA A 357 12.28 -16.13 -3.31
C ALA A 357 12.65 -16.49 -1.85
N ASP A 358 13.66 -15.84 -1.31
CA ASP A 358 14.19 -16.05 0.04
C ASP A 358 13.46 -15.29 1.14
N GLN A 359 12.55 -14.40 0.77
CA GLN A 359 11.72 -13.67 1.72
C GLN A 359 10.48 -14.46 2.16
N TYR A 360 9.75 -13.93 3.13
CA TYR A 360 8.59 -14.56 3.76
C TYR A 360 7.37 -13.66 3.65
N TRP A 361 6.20 -14.30 3.57
CA TRP A 361 4.89 -13.68 3.72
C TRP A 361 3.95 -14.60 4.51
N ALA A 362 2.76 -14.12 4.84
CA ALA A 362 1.78 -14.87 5.61
C ALA A 362 0.89 -15.73 4.71
N GLU A 363 0.65 -16.98 5.08
CA GLU A 363 -0.46 -17.77 4.55
C GLU A 363 -1.58 -17.78 5.60
N ALA A 364 -2.74 -17.22 5.25
CA ALA A 364 -3.86 -17.06 6.17
C ALA A 364 -4.50 -18.42 6.51
N ASP A 365 -4.97 -18.58 7.75
CA ASP A 365 -5.77 -19.72 8.19
C ASP A 365 -7.16 -19.67 7.53
N LEU A 366 -7.36 -20.52 6.52
CA LEU A 366 -8.62 -20.58 5.77
C LEU A 366 -9.77 -21.22 6.58
N GLU A 367 -9.47 -22.08 7.54
CA GLU A 367 -10.49 -22.69 8.41
C GLU A 367 -11.06 -21.63 9.37
N GLN A 368 -10.19 -20.84 9.95
CA GLN A 368 -10.58 -19.71 10.79
C GLN A 368 -11.36 -18.65 9.99
N ALA A 369 -10.90 -18.33 8.78
CA ALA A 369 -11.62 -17.41 7.88
C ALA A 369 -13.02 -17.96 7.52
N THR A 370 -13.12 -19.25 7.21
CA THR A 370 -14.40 -19.94 6.95
C THR A 370 -15.34 -19.87 8.13
N TYR A 371 -14.84 -20.13 9.34
CA TYR A 371 -15.62 -20.02 10.58
C TYR A 371 -16.19 -18.60 10.77
N TRP A 372 -15.32 -17.59 10.61
CA TRP A 372 -15.74 -16.21 10.79
C TRP A 372 -16.70 -15.70 9.71
N MET A 373 -16.55 -16.16 8.46
CA MET A 373 -17.52 -15.86 7.40
C MET A 373 -18.91 -16.40 7.74
N LYS A 374 -19.02 -17.63 8.26
CA LYS A 374 -20.30 -18.17 8.73
C LYS A 374 -20.86 -17.36 9.89
N ARG A 375 -20.04 -17.09 10.86
CA ARG A 375 -20.45 -16.43 12.10
C ARG A 375 -20.99 -15.02 11.88
N ILE A 376 -20.28 -14.21 11.08
CA ILE A 376 -20.63 -12.79 10.88
C ILE A 376 -22.00 -12.62 10.16
N VAL A 377 -22.41 -13.58 9.35
CA VAL A 377 -23.75 -13.58 8.72
C VAL A 377 -24.86 -13.78 9.74
N HIS A 378 -24.64 -14.60 10.75
CA HIS A 378 -25.64 -14.96 11.75
C HIS A 378 -25.65 -14.07 12.99
N GLU A 379 -24.61 -13.23 13.17
CA GLU A 379 -24.45 -12.35 14.33
C GLU A 379 -24.43 -10.86 13.91
N PRO A 380 -25.57 -10.26 13.50
CA PRO A 380 -25.60 -8.89 12.98
C PRO A 380 -25.21 -7.83 14.01
N GLU A 381 -25.41 -8.08 15.31
CA GLU A 381 -24.96 -7.19 16.38
C GLU A 381 -23.44 -7.17 16.48
N LEU A 382 -22.80 -8.34 16.38
CA LEU A 382 -21.35 -8.45 16.37
C LEU A 382 -20.77 -7.71 15.14
N ALA A 383 -21.38 -7.91 13.96
CA ALA A 383 -20.97 -7.22 12.72
C ALA A 383 -21.03 -5.70 12.88
N ARG A 384 -22.13 -5.18 13.46
CA ARG A 384 -22.30 -3.73 13.71
C ARG A 384 -21.30 -3.21 14.73
N SER A 385 -21.07 -3.94 15.83
CA SER A 385 -20.11 -3.57 16.86
C SER A 385 -18.69 -3.46 16.30
N ILE A 386 -18.20 -4.49 15.59
CA ILE A 386 -16.88 -4.50 14.93
C ILE A 386 -16.75 -3.34 13.94
N GLY A 387 -17.76 -3.16 13.09
CA GLY A 387 -17.76 -2.07 12.10
C GLY A 387 -17.71 -0.69 12.75
N SER A 388 -18.46 -0.46 13.83
CA SER A 388 -18.47 0.79 14.59
C SER A 388 -17.10 1.10 15.22
N HIS A 389 -16.47 0.13 15.86
CA HIS A 389 -15.13 0.29 16.44
C HIS A 389 -14.09 0.54 15.35
N GLY A 390 -14.21 -0.16 14.19
CA GLY A 390 -13.39 0.08 13.02
C GLY A 390 -13.49 1.52 12.53
N GLN A 391 -14.71 2.03 12.38
CA GLN A 391 -14.97 3.41 11.97
C GLN A 391 -14.37 4.44 12.93
N GLN A 392 -14.55 4.24 14.23
CA GLN A 392 -13.99 5.12 15.27
C GLN A 392 -12.45 5.14 15.22
N THR A 393 -11.82 3.97 15.06
CA THR A 393 -10.36 3.85 14.94
C THR A 393 -9.85 4.62 13.75
N ILE A 394 -10.46 4.44 12.57
CA ILE A 394 -10.03 5.14 11.35
C ILE A 394 -10.26 6.65 11.50
N ALA A 395 -11.41 7.08 11.97
CA ALA A 395 -11.73 8.50 12.15
C ALA A 395 -10.77 9.20 13.12
N SER A 396 -10.41 8.55 14.22
CA SER A 396 -9.53 9.14 15.24
C SER A 396 -8.06 9.17 14.85
N ARG A 397 -7.56 8.15 14.12
CA ARG A 397 -6.11 7.96 13.89
C ARG A 397 -5.66 8.27 12.47
N PHE A 398 -6.55 8.14 11.48
CA PHE A 398 -6.21 8.19 10.05
C PHE A 398 -7.02 9.24 9.27
N SER A 399 -7.76 10.09 9.97
CA SER A 399 -8.43 11.24 9.35
C SER A 399 -7.41 12.29 8.87
N PRO A 400 -7.79 13.16 7.92
CA PRO A 400 -6.90 14.24 7.43
C PRO A 400 -6.29 15.07 8.55
N GLY A 401 -7.10 15.46 9.56
CA GLY A 401 -6.61 16.24 10.70
C GLY A 401 -5.64 15.47 11.59
N ALA A 402 -5.90 14.17 11.85
CA ALA A 402 -5.01 13.35 12.67
C ALA A 402 -3.65 13.15 12.01
N VAL A 403 -3.64 12.75 10.74
CA VAL A 403 -2.41 12.57 9.96
C VAL A 403 -1.69 13.91 9.73
N GLY A 404 -2.44 14.98 9.46
CA GLY A 404 -1.90 16.33 9.29
C GLY A 404 -1.13 16.80 10.52
N LYS A 405 -1.63 16.54 11.74
CA LYS A 405 -0.92 16.88 12.99
C LYS A 405 0.40 16.11 13.14
N ILE A 406 0.44 14.82 12.76
CA ILE A 406 1.68 14.03 12.77
C ILE A 406 2.70 14.65 11.81
N ILE A 407 2.27 14.99 10.60
CA ILE A 407 3.12 15.62 9.60
C ILE A 407 3.61 16.98 10.09
N GLN A 408 2.72 17.83 10.61
CA GLN A 408 3.06 19.16 11.10
C GLN A 408 4.11 19.11 12.21
N ALA A 409 3.94 18.20 13.18
CA ALA A 409 4.90 18.00 14.25
C ALA A 409 6.28 17.56 13.71
N ARG A 410 6.29 16.64 12.73
CA ARG A 410 7.56 16.18 12.13
C ARG A 410 8.26 17.29 11.34
N LEU A 411 7.53 18.05 10.54
CA LEU A 411 8.09 19.18 9.79
C LEU A 411 8.70 20.24 10.70
N GLN A 412 8.08 20.50 11.86
CA GLN A 412 8.64 21.42 12.87
C GLN A 412 9.98 20.89 13.39
N GLN A 413 10.05 19.60 13.75
CA GLN A 413 11.33 18.98 14.18
C GLN A 413 12.42 19.09 13.10
N VAL A 414 12.07 18.87 11.82
CA VAL A 414 13.02 19.00 10.70
C VAL A 414 13.55 20.43 10.60
N ARG A 415 12.69 21.44 10.76
CA ARG A 415 13.09 22.85 10.70
C ARG A 415 13.95 23.26 11.91
N ASP A 416 13.65 22.72 13.09
CA ASP A 416 14.41 23.02 14.31
C ASP A 416 15.83 22.41 14.29
N MET A 417 16.07 21.41 13.45
CA MET A 417 17.40 20.78 13.25
C MET A 417 18.29 21.53 12.25
N HIS A 418 17.72 22.46 11.47
CA HIS A 418 18.41 23.15 10.36
C HIS A 418 18.31 24.67 10.45
#